data_13c0994ae9f26547ca2c70cb9474aefd
#
_entry.id   13c0994ae9f26547ca2c70cb9474aefd
#
_cell.length_a   1.000
_cell.length_b   1.000
_cell.length_c   1.000
_cell.angle_alpha   90.00
_cell.angle_beta   90.00
_cell.angle_gamma   90.00
#
_symmetry.space_group_name_H-M   'P 1'
#
loop_
_entity.id
_entity.type
_entity.pdbx_description
1 polymer ?
#
loop_
_entity_poly.entity_id
_entity_poly.type
_entity_poly.pdbx_seq_one_letter_code
_entity_poly.pdbx_strand_id
1 'polypeptide(L)'
;MAEHAAARDRRLRVIAIAALVHRDHVLLAEGHDGVKGETFYRPLGGEVEFGERAAEAAARELLEETGLAVEVVATLGTVENLFTFLGQPGHEVVFEFVARLPRDAPPVDLAPITAVEGEATFVAKWLPLAEVIGGTHRVYPDALPERLAAWVNTL
;
A
#
# COMPACT_ATOMS: atom_id res chain seq x y z
N MET A 1 -2.27 4.36 9.19
CA MET A 1 -1.79 3.00 9.03
C MET A 1 -1.63 2.34 10.37
N ALA A 2 -2.05 1.59 10.99
CA ALA A 2 -1.86 0.67 12.10
C ALA A 2 -1.35 1.23 13.43
N GLU A 3 -1.50 2.47 13.68
CA GLU A 3 -1.08 3.12 14.90
C GLU A 3 -1.91 2.74 16.13
N HIS A 4 -3.06 2.13 15.92
CA HIS A 4 -3.97 1.76 17.00
C HIS A 4 -3.85 0.29 17.38
N ALA A 5 -2.63 -0.22 17.42
CA ALA A 5 -2.41 -1.64 17.70
C ALA A 5 -3.05 -2.10 19.00
N ALA A 6 -3.01 -1.28 20.04
CA ALA A 6 -3.58 -1.63 21.34
C ALA A 6 -5.12 -1.76 21.31
N ALA A 7 -5.77 -1.05 20.41
CA ALA A 7 -7.23 -1.04 20.28
C ALA A 7 -7.70 -1.91 19.09
N ARG A 8 -6.78 -2.62 18.46
CA ARG A 8 -7.11 -3.40 17.27
C ARG A 8 -8.10 -4.50 17.59
N ASP A 9 -9.17 -4.51 16.84
CA ASP A 9 -10.14 -5.58 16.86
C ASP A 9 -9.55 -6.84 16.22
N ARG A 10 -9.68 -7.98 16.89
CA ARG A 10 -9.17 -9.27 16.40
C ARG A 10 -10.15 -9.89 15.41
N ARG A 11 -10.30 -9.28 14.27
CA ARG A 11 -11.17 -9.76 13.20
C ARG A 11 -10.38 -9.92 11.90
N LEU A 12 -10.87 -10.79 11.05
CA LEU A 12 -10.38 -10.90 9.69
C LEU A 12 -10.82 -9.66 8.92
N ARG A 13 -9.87 -8.96 8.35
CA ARG A 13 -10.14 -7.75 7.56
C ARG A 13 -9.90 -8.04 6.08
N VAL A 14 -10.75 -7.47 5.24
CA VAL A 14 -10.55 -7.53 3.79
C VAL A 14 -10.07 -6.15 3.34
N ILE A 15 -8.86 -6.08 2.81
CA ILE A 15 -8.29 -4.81 2.40
C ILE A 15 -7.82 -4.86 0.94
N ALA A 16 -7.77 -3.69 0.32
CA ALA A 16 -7.27 -3.51 -1.03
C ALA A 16 -6.16 -2.47 -1.00
N ILE A 17 -5.04 -2.81 -1.60
CA ILE A 17 -3.88 -1.92 -1.69
C ILE A 17 -3.45 -1.79 -3.14
N ALA A 18 -2.84 -0.66 -3.49
CA ALA A 18 -2.33 -0.43 -4.83
C ALA A 18 -0.92 0.15 -4.80
N ALA A 19 -0.04 -0.49 -5.54
CA ALA A 19 1.28 0.05 -5.82
C ALA A 19 1.13 1.11 -6.92
N LEU A 20 1.16 2.38 -6.53
CA LEU A 20 1.08 3.49 -7.48
C LEU A 20 2.45 3.73 -8.09
N VAL A 21 2.58 3.39 -9.37
CA VAL A 21 3.83 3.51 -10.12
C VAL A 21 3.83 4.81 -10.92
N HIS A 22 4.87 5.60 -10.76
CA HIS A 22 5.02 6.88 -11.46
C HIS A 22 6.52 7.20 -11.61
N ARG A 23 6.95 7.48 -12.85
CA ARG A 23 8.33 7.87 -13.14
C ARG A 23 9.37 6.91 -12.55
N ASP A 24 9.17 5.60 -12.78
CA ASP A 24 10.03 4.53 -12.26
C ASP A 24 10.16 4.49 -10.73
N HIS A 25 9.18 5.06 -10.04
CA HIS A 25 9.06 5.02 -8.59
C HIS A 25 7.71 4.42 -8.19
N VAL A 26 7.62 3.96 -6.98
CA VAL A 26 6.37 3.45 -6.40
C VAL A 26 6.11 4.15 -5.08
N LEU A 27 4.86 4.58 -4.88
CA LEU A 27 4.45 5.26 -3.65
C LEU A 27 4.12 4.22 -2.59
N LEU A 28 4.84 4.26 -1.48
CA LEU A 28 4.67 3.33 -0.37
C LEU A 28 4.54 4.08 0.95
N ALA A 29 3.65 3.62 1.79
CA ALA A 29 3.52 4.12 3.15
C ALA A 29 4.68 3.59 4.00
N GLU A 30 5.31 4.48 4.76
CA GLU A 30 6.35 4.11 5.71
C GLU A 30 5.74 3.77 7.06
N GLY A 31 6.11 2.64 7.61
CA GLY A 31 5.69 2.23 8.94
C GLY A 31 6.90 1.85 9.78
N HIS A 32 6.71 1.87 11.08
CA HIS A 32 7.74 1.46 12.02
C HIS A 32 7.14 0.60 13.11
N ASP A 33 7.73 -0.57 13.34
CA ASP A 33 7.35 -1.44 14.44
C ASP A 33 8.42 -1.33 15.52
N GLY A 34 8.11 -0.59 16.57
CA GLY A 34 9.04 -0.34 17.68
C GLY A 34 9.33 -1.57 18.53
N VAL A 35 8.46 -2.58 18.49
CA VAL A 35 8.68 -3.85 19.20
C VAL A 35 9.72 -4.69 18.49
N LYS A 36 9.64 -4.76 17.14
CA LYS A 36 10.62 -5.48 16.33
C LYS A 36 11.86 -4.64 16.01
N GLY A 37 11.79 -3.32 16.17
CA GLY A 37 12.84 -2.41 15.73
C GLY A 37 12.94 -2.35 14.21
N GLU A 38 11.82 -2.41 13.50
CA GLU A 38 11.78 -2.53 12.05
C GLU A 38 11.07 -1.34 11.40
N THR A 39 11.71 -0.76 10.38
CA THR A 39 11.05 0.15 9.47
C THR A 39 10.66 -0.64 8.23
N PHE A 40 9.43 -0.49 7.78
CA PHE A 40 8.90 -1.21 6.64
C PHE A 40 8.05 -0.29 5.77
N TYR A 41 7.73 -0.79 4.59
CA TYR A 41 6.91 -0.07 3.62
C TYR A 41 5.78 -0.96 3.12
N ARG A 42 4.69 -0.33 2.73
CA ARG A 42 3.56 -1.08 2.17
C ARG A 42 2.77 -0.16 1.23
N PRO A 43 2.19 -0.69 0.15
CA PRO A 43 1.30 0.10 -0.70
C PRO A 43 0.15 0.68 0.10
N LEU A 44 -0.35 1.82 -0.34
CA LEU A 44 -1.50 2.47 0.29
C LEU A 44 -2.79 1.75 -0.06
N GLY A 45 -3.78 1.89 0.80
CA GLY A 45 -5.09 1.31 0.62
C GLY A 45 -5.84 1.20 1.94
N GLY A 46 -6.88 0.42 1.96
CA GLY A 46 -7.70 0.25 3.16
C GLY A 46 -8.79 -0.79 2.99
N GLU A 47 -9.74 -0.78 3.91
CA GLU A 47 -10.80 -1.79 3.93
C GLU A 47 -11.74 -1.64 2.73
N VAL A 48 -12.11 -2.79 2.16
CA VAL A 48 -13.15 -2.88 1.15
C VAL A 48 -14.49 -2.74 1.86
N GLU A 49 -15.32 -1.83 1.40
CA GLU A 49 -16.66 -1.61 1.95
C GLU A 49 -17.67 -2.54 1.30
N PHE A 50 -18.73 -2.86 2.03
CA PHE A 50 -19.79 -3.69 1.51
C PHE A 50 -20.36 -3.11 0.22
N GLY A 51 -20.44 -3.92 -0.83
CA GLY A 51 -20.94 -3.50 -2.13
C GLY A 51 -19.90 -2.85 -3.03
N GLU A 52 -18.67 -2.71 -2.56
CA GLU A 52 -17.57 -2.08 -3.29
C GLU A 52 -16.64 -3.17 -3.84
N ARG A 53 -16.17 -3.01 -5.07
CA ARG A 53 -15.13 -3.90 -5.61
C ARG A 53 -13.79 -3.52 -5.01
N ALA A 54 -12.90 -4.50 -4.87
CA ALA A 54 -11.58 -4.27 -4.28
C ALA A 54 -10.78 -3.21 -5.05
N ALA A 55 -10.81 -3.21 -6.38
CA ALA A 55 -10.10 -2.20 -7.17
C ALA A 55 -10.65 -0.78 -6.93
N GLU A 56 -11.97 -0.67 -6.77
CA GLU A 56 -12.59 0.60 -6.44
C GLU A 56 -12.18 1.10 -5.06
N ALA A 57 -12.12 0.17 -4.09
CA ALA A 57 -11.68 0.49 -2.74
C ALA A 57 -10.24 1.01 -2.73
N ALA A 58 -9.34 0.37 -3.46
CA ALA A 58 -7.95 0.80 -3.54
C ALA A 58 -7.83 2.23 -4.10
N ALA A 59 -8.55 2.53 -5.18
CA ALA A 59 -8.52 3.86 -5.79
C ALA A 59 -9.14 4.90 -4.84
N ARG A 60 -10.25 4.56 -4.19
CA ARG A 60 -10.90 5.45 -3.23
C ARG A 60 -10.00 5.79 -2.06
N GLU A 61 -9.36 4.78 -1.48
CA GLU A 61 -8.46 4.97 -0.33
C GLU A 61 -7.25 5.84 -0.71
N LEU A 62 -6.65 5.62 -1.89
CA LEU A 62 -5.55 6.46 -2.35
C LEU A 62 -5.97 7.92 -2.48
N LEU A 63 -7.15 8.17 -3.03
CA LEU A 63 -7.67 9.52 -3.15
C LEU A 63 -7.92 10.15 -1.77
N GLU A 64 -8.53 9.41 -0.86
CA GLU A 64 -8.79 9.91 0.50
C GLU A 64 -7.50 10.20 1.26
N GLU A 65 -6.51 9.34 1.13
CA GLU A 65 -5.27 9.44 1.91
C GLU A 65 -4.29 10.47 1.35
N THR A 66 -4.20 10.59 0.04
CA THR A 66 -3.16 11.40 -0.62
C THR A 66 -3.69 12.54 -1.47
N GLY A 67 -4.97 12.55 -1.79
CA GLY A 67 -5.54 13.50 -2.75
C GLY A 67 -5.26 13.15 -4.21
N LEU A 68 -4.60 12.02 -4.48
CA LEU A 68 -4.27 11.61 -5.84
C LEU A 68 -5.36 10.72 -6.42
N ALA A 69 -5.96 11.15 -7.52
CA ALA A 69 -6.85 10.31 -8.32
C ALA A 69 -6.00 9.35 -9.14
N VAL A 70 -6.29 8.06 -9.07
CA VAL A 70 -5.50 7.03 -9.72
C VAL A 70 -6.39 6.10 -10.55
N GLU A 71 -5.76 5.40 -11.48
CA GLU A 71 -6.40 4.34 -12.25
C GLU A 71 -5.73 3.01 -11.89
N VAL A 72 -6.53 2.02 -11.50
CA VAL A 72 -6.03 0.66 -11.30
C VAL A 72 -5.85 0.02 -12.66
N VAL A 73 -4.63 -0.44 -12.96
CA VAL A 73 -4.27 -0.93 -14.28
C VAL A 73 -3.93 -2.42 -14.32
N ALA A 74 -3.69 -3.03 -13.17
CA ALA A 74 -3.36 -4.45 -13.12
C ALA A 74 -3.65 -5.02 -11.74
N THR A 75 -3.89 -6.32 -11.70
CA THR A 75 -3.99 -7.11 -10.47
C THR A 75 -2.68 -7.83 -10.24
N LEU A 76 -2.09 -7.70 -9.06
CA LEU A 76 -0.90 -8.45 -8.67
C LEU A 76 -1.26 -9.80 -8.06
N GLY A 77 -2.27 -9.82 -7.21
CA GLY A 77 -2.71 -11.04 -6.58
C GLY A 77 -3.62 -10.78 -5.40
N THR A 78 -4.02 -11.87 -4.75
CA THR A 78 -4.78 -11.84 -3.51
C THR A 78 -4.06 -12.76 -2.54
N VAL A 79 -3.73 -12.26 -1.37
CA VAL A 79 -2.95 -13.00 -0.39
C VAL A 79 -3.65 -12.99 0.98
N GLU A 80 -3.45 -14.06 1.72
CA GLU A 80 -3.83 -14.10 3.12
C GLU A 80 -2.60 -13.68 3.92
N ASN A 81 -2.75 -12.64 4.73
CA ASN A 81 -1.64 -12.03 5.45
C ASN A 81 -1.88 -12.15 6.96
N LEU A 82 -1.10 -13.01 7.60
CA LEU A 82 -1.05 -13.10 9.05
C LEU A 82 0.24 -12.45 9.51
N PHE A 83 0.14 -11.49 10.41
CA PHE A 83 1.29 -10.71 10.82
C PHE A 83 1.18 -10.27 12.28
N THR A 84 2.27 -9.76 12.80
CA THR A 84 2.31 -9.12 14.12
C THR A 84 2.81 -7.70 13.94
N PHE A 85 2.07 -6.74 14.48
CA PHE A 85 2.48 -5.34 14.48
C PHE A 85 2.36 -4.77 15.87
N LEU A 86 3.45 -4.21 16.39
CA LEU A 86 3.54 -3.67 17.75
C LEU A 86 3.09 -4.70 18.80
N GLY A 87 3.45 -5.98 18.57
CA GLY A 87 3.07 -7.08 19.47
C GLY A 87 1.64 -7.57 19.32
N GLN A 88 0.84 -7.01 18.41
CA GLN A 88 -0.55 -7.40 18.21
C GLN A 88 -0.71 -8.23 16.93
N PRO A 89 -1.45 -9.34 16.99
CA PRO A 89 -1.69 -10.15 15.80
C PRO A 89 -2.66 -9.45 14.85
N GLY A 90 -2.43 -9.61 13.56
CA GLY A 90 -3.32 -9.15 12.50
C GLY A 90 -3.58 -10.25 11.50
N HIS A 91 -4.77 -10.24 10.90
CA HIS A 91 -5.17 -11.21 9.90
C HIS A 91 -5.99 -10.52 8.83
N GLU A 92 -5.47 -10.53 7.59
CA GLU A 92 -6.08 -9.81 6.47
C GLU A 92 -6.12 -10.69 5.23
N VAL A 93 -7.18 -10.51 4.44
CA VAL A 93 -7.18 -10.91 3.03
C VAL A 93 -6.87 -9.63 2.25
N VAL A 94 -5.79 -9.65 1.46
CA VAL A 94 -5.28 -8.46 0.80
C VAL A 94 -5.38 -8.63 -0.71
N PHE A 95 -6.15 -7.76 -1.35
CA PHE A 95 -6.18 -7.62 -2.79
C PHE A 95 -5.10 -6.62 -3.20
N GLU A 96 -4.19 -7.04 -4.05
CA GLU A 96 -3.04 -6.25 -4.47
C GLU A 96 -3.16 -5.82 -5.91
N PHE A 97 -3.00 -4.52 -6.15
CA PHE A 97 -3.11 -3.93 -7.48
C PHE A 97 -1.90 -3.07 -7.82
N VAL A 98 -1.76 -2.77 -9.11
CA VAL A 98 -0.92 -1.68 -9.61
C VAL A 98 -1.83 -0.56 -10.07
N ALA A 99 -1.46 0.67 -9.73
CA ALA A 99 -2.17 1.85 -10.18
C ALA A 99 -1.21 2.81 -10.87
N ARG A 100 -1.77 3.69 -11.69
CA ARG A 100 -1.06 4.78 -12.34
C ARG A 100 -1.86 6.06 -12.22
N LEU A 101 -1.18 7.19 -12.34
CA LEU A 101 -1.87 8.46 -12.49
C LEU A 101 -2.52 8.51 -13.88
N PRO A 102 -3.71 9.12 -14.00
CA PRO A 102 -4.31 9.33 -15.31
C PRO A 102 -3.38 10.12 -16.22
N ARG A 103 -3.47 9.88 -17.53
CA ARG A 103 -2.59 10.54 -18.51
C ARG A 103 -2.69 12.06 -18.45
N ASP A 104 -3.88 12.59 -18.15
CA ASP A 104 -4.17 14.02 -18.07
C ASP A 104 -4.07 14.58 -16.65
N ALA A 105 -3.53 13.81 -15.71
CA ALA A 105 -3.36 14.27 -14.33
C ALA A 105 -2.42 15.47 -14.27
N PRO A 106 -2.62 16.38 -13.31
CA PRO A 106 -1.66 17.43 -13.04
C PRO A 106 -0.29 16.82 -12.71
N PRO A 107 0.81 17.51 -13.01
CA PRO A 107 2.15 17.00 -12.67
C PRO A 107 2.28 16.69 -11.19
N VAL A 108 2.89 15.54 -10.88
CA VAL A 108 3.17 15.12 -9.51
C VAL A 108 4.68 14.93 -9.40
N ASP A 109 5.29 15.60 -8.43
CA ASP A 109 6.72 15.40 -8.14
C ASP A 109 6.93 14.16 -7.26
N LEU A 110 8.18 13.85 -6.95
CA LEU A 110 8.56 12.69 -6.16
C LEU A 110 8.82 13.03 -4.69
N ALA A 111 8.32 14.18 -4.22
CA ALA A 111 8.46 14.56 -2.82
C ALA A 111 7.60 13.67 -1.93
N PRO A 112 8.01 13.42 -0.68
CA PRO A 112 7.19 12.67 0.27
C PRO A 112 5.83 13.34 0.45
N ILE A 113 4.82 12.52 0.66
CA ILE A 113 3.44 12.97 0.87
C ILE A 113 3.08 12.70 2.33
N THR A 114 2.55 13.71 3.02
CA THR A 114 1.90 13.49 4.30
C THR A 114 0.48 13.03 4.02
N ALA A 115 0.25 11.75 4.22
CA ALA A 115 -1.05 11.12 3.96
C ALA A 115 -1.90 11.14 5.23
N VAL A 116 -3.20 11.00 5.08
CA VAL A 116 -4.14 11.03 6.21
C VAL A 116 -4.96 9.74 6.26
N GLU A 117 -5.22 9.28 7.48
CA GLU A 117 -6.13 8.15 7.73
C GLU A 117 -6.95 8.51 8.95
N GLY A 118 -8.20 8.93 8.74
CA GLY A 118 -9.01 9.51 9.79
C GLY A 118 -8.33 10.77 10.37
N GLU A 119 -8.03 10.76 11.66
CA GLU A 119 -7.35 11.87 12.33
C GLU A 119 -5.83 11.66 12.38
N ALA A 120 -5.35 10.48 12.00
CA ALA A 120 -3.94 10.15 12.02
C ALA A 120 -3.28 10.55 10.70
N THR A 121 -1.96 10.76 10.74
CA THR A 121 -1.16 11.01 9.55
C THR A 121 -0.02 10.01 9.46
N PHE A 122 0.44 9.78 8.25
CA PHE A 122 1.61 8.95 8.00
C PHE A 122 2.35 9.50 6.78
N VAL A 123 3.59 9.05 6.59
CA VAL A 123 4.41 9.49 5.46
C VAL A 123 4.36 8.44 4.37
N ALA A 124 4.07 8.88 3.15
CA ALA A 124 4.19 8.07 1.94
C ALA A 124 5.38 8.59 1.14
N LYS A 125 6.24 7.67 0.73
CA LYS A 125 7.46 7.98 0.00
C LYS A 125 7.47 7.34 -1.36
N TRP A 126 8.03 8.06 -2.32
CA TRP A 126 8.31 7.52 -3.65
C TRP A 126 9.66 6.82 -3.61
N LEU A 127 9.65 5.50 -3.66
CA LEU A 127 10.87 4.69 -3.69
C LEU A 127 11.16 4.24 -5.12
N PRO A 128 12.44 4.21 -5.54
CA PRO A 128 12.76 3.67 -6.85
C PRO A 128 12.24 2.25 -7.00
N LEU A 129 11.53 2.00 -8.09
CA LEU A 129 10.93 0.69 -8.37
C LEU A 129 11.98 -0.42 -8.35
N ALA A 130 13.16 -0.14 -8.93
CA ALA A 130 14.26 -1.10 -8.95
C ALA A 130 14.73 -1.48 -7.55
N GLU A 131 14.74 -0.56 -6.60
CA GLU A 131 15.11 -0.84 -5.21
C GLU A 131 14.06 -1.70 -4.51
N VAL A 132 12.79 -1.42 -4.76
CA VAL A 132 11.69 -2.21 -4.18
C VAL A 132 11.74 -3.65 -4.69
N ILE A 133 11.88 -3.82 -6.01
CA ILE A 133 11.99 -5.14 -6.63
C ILE A 133 13.27 -5.86 -6.19
N GLY A 134 14.35 -5.12 -6.04
CA GLY A 134 15.66 -5.67 -5.68
C GLY A 134 15.81 -6.02 -4.20
N GLY A 135 14.82 -5.72 -3.37
CA GLY A 135 14.84 -6.11 -1.95
C GLY A 135 15.63 -5.19 -1.05
N THR A 136 15.94 -3.96 -1.49
CA THR A 136 16.63 -2.97 -0.67
C THR A 136 15.81 -2.57 0.56
N HIS A 137 14.50 -2.59 0.44
CA HIS A 137 13.57 -2.18 1.49
C HIS A 137 12.72 -3.36 1.96
N ARG A 138 12.35 -3.35 3.23
CA ARG A 138 11.38 -4.31 3.75
C ARG A 138 9.98 -3.88 3.32
N VAL A 139 9.34 -4.67 2.47
CA VAL A 139 8.03 -4.36 1.91
C VAL A 139 7.04 -5.47 2.27
N TYR A 140 5.89 -5.08 2.76
CA TYR A 140 4.77 -5.98 3.06
C TYR A 140 3.60 -5.72 2.11
N PRO A 141 2.73 -6.70 1.84
CA PRO A 141 2.81 -8.11 2.27
C PRO A 141 4.02 -8.83 1.67
N ASP A 142 4.44 -9.91 2.31
CA ASP A 142 5.56 -10.73 1.82
C ASP A 142 5.33 -11.13 0.36
N ALA A 143 6.43 -11.17 -0.39
CA ALA A 143 6.44 -11.50 -1.81
C ALA A 143 5.72 -10.50 -2.73
N LEU A 144 5.26 -9.35 -2.22
CA LEU A 144 4.72 -8.30 -3.10
C LEU A 144 5.81 -7.79 -4.08
N PRO A 145 7.07 -7.58 -3.67
CA PRO A 145 8.11 -7.19 -4.62
C PRO A 145 8.27 -8.17 -5.78
N GLU A 146 8.17 -9.47 -5.53
CA GLU A 146 8.28 -10.50 -6.57
C GLU A 146 7.10 -10.44 -7.53
N ARG A 147 5.88 -10.22 -7.02
CA ARG A 147 4.70 -10.08 -7.86
C ARG A 147 4.76 -8.80 -8.68
N LEU A 148 5.29 -7.73 -8.10
CA LEU A 148 5.49 -6.46 -8.80
C LEU A 148 6.53 -6.63 -9.92
N ALA A 149 7.61 -7.35 -9.65
CA ALA A 149 8.63 -7.67 -10.66
C ALA A 149 8.03 -8.46 -11.82
N ALA A 150 7.18 -9.45 -11.52
CA ALA A 150 6.51 -10.24 -12.54
C ALA A 150 5.63 -9.36 -13.43
N TRP A 151 4.93 -8.39 -12.85
CA TRP A 151 4.13 -7.44 -13.63
C TRP A 151 5.01 -6.57 -14.52
N VAL A 152 6.11 -6.03 -13.99
CA VAL A 152 7.05 -5.21 -14.77
C VAL A 152 7.57 -5.98 -15.98
N ASN A 153 7.83 -7.27 -15.82
CA ASN A 153 8.32 -8.10 -16.91
C ASN A 153 7.28 -8.37 -18.02
N THR A 154 6.02 -7.99 -17.80
CA THR A 154 4.98 -8.09 -18.83
C THR A 154 4.88 -6.84 -19.70
N LEU A 155 5.57 -5.78 -19.38
CA LEU A 155 5.47 -4.49 -20.07
C LEU A 155 6.29 -4.45 -21.38
#